data_18a60522bd1cfa8a0af4a52b8555a730
#
_entry.id   18a60522bd1cfa8a0af4a52b8555a730
#
_cell.length_a   1.000
_cell.length_b   1.000
_cell.length_c   1.000
_cell.angle_alpha   90.00
_cell.angle_beta   90.00
_cell.angle_gamma   90.00
#
_symmetry.space_group_name_H-M   'P 1'
#
loop_
_entity.id
_entity.type
_entity.pdbx_description
1 polymer ?
#
loop_
_entity_poly.entity_id
_entity_poly.type
_entity_poly.pdbx_seq_one_letter_code
_entity_poly.pdbx_strand_id
1 'polypeptide(L)'
;MVGSEVFSTEIKKTEVLMENFRRSIALRIKETKEVYEGEVTELTPVETEAPAGASVGLGKTVSHLIIGLKTAKGTKQLKLDPTIYESLQKEKVSVGDVIYIEANSGAVKRMGRSDAFATEFDLEAEEYVPLPKGDVHKRKEVIQDVTLHDLDSANARPQGGQDILSMMGQLMKPKKTEITEKLRKEINKVVNKYIDEGIAELVPGVLFIDEVHMLDIQCFTYLHRALESRIGNVQL
;
A
#
# COMPACT_ATOMS: atom_id res chain seq x y z
N MET A 1 -11.08 -12.20 19.77
CA MET A 1 -10.45 -11.61 20.98
C MET A 1 -10.84 -12.40 22.23
N VAL A 2 -10.01 -12.36 23.25
CA VAL A 2 -10.35 -12.92 24.59
C VAL A 2 -10.82 -11.77 25.48
N GLY A 3 -11.83 -12.03 26.34
CA GLY A 3 -12.41 -10.99 27.20
C GLY A 3 -11.39 -10.34 28.15
N SER A 4 -10.38 -11.09 28.59
CA SER A 4 -9.29 -10.59 29.43
C SER A 4 -8.37 -9.56 28.73
N GLU A 5 -8.27 -9.56 27.41
CA GLU A 5 -7.45 -8.62 26.64
C GLU A 5 -7.96 -7.17 26.71
N VAL A 6 -9.22 -6.99 27.10
CA VAL A 6 -9.83 -5.66 27.28
C VAL A 6 -9.20 -4.89 28.43
N PHE A 7 -8.63 -5.60 29.44
CA PHE A 7 -8.03 -5.01 30.61
C PHE A 7 -6.56 -4.65 30.36
N SER A 8 -6.33 -3.63 29.54
CA SER A 8 -5.01 -3.05 29.31
C SER A 8 -4.79 -1.84 30.24
N THR A 9 -3.56 -1.65 30.69
CA THR A 9 -3.16 -0.48 31.47
C THR A 9 -2.91 0.76 30.63
N GLU A 10 -2.74 0.57 29.32
CA GLU A 10 -2.33 1.63 28.40
C GLU A 10 -3.50 2.28 27.66
N ILE A 11 -4.61 1.54 27.46
CA ILE A 11 -5.73 1.94 26.61
C ILE A 11 -7.04 1.70 27.35
N LYS A 12 -8.02 2.58 27.12
CA LYS A 12 -9.38 2.42 27.65
C LYS A 12 -10.03 1.14 27.14
N LYS A 13 -10.75 0.44 27.99
CA LYS A 13 -11.47 -0.81 27.66
C LYS A 13 -12.38 -0.66 26.43
N THR A 14 -13.10 0.44 26.36
CA THR A 14 -14.00 0.76 25.24
C THR A 14 -13.23 0.96 23.93
N GLU A 15 -12.00 1.44 24.01
CA GLU A 15 -11.14 1.60 22.83
C GLU A 15 -10.70 0.25 22.27
N VAL A 16 -10.28 -0.67 23.14
CA VAL A 16 -9.93 -2.04 22.74
C VAL A 16 -11.10 -2.74 22.05
N LEU A 17 -12.31 -2.58 22.57
CA LEU A 17 -13.52 -3.13 21.95
C LEU A 17 -13.78 -2.48 20.58
N MET A 18 -13.69 -1.15 20.49
CA MET A 18 -13.88 -0.43 19.23
C MET A 18 -12.87 -0.86 18.16
N GLU A 19 -11.59 -0.99 18.51
CA GLU A 19 -10.57 -1.49 17.60
C GLU A 19 -10.91 -2.88 17.04
N ASN A 20 -11.36 -3.79 17.88
CA ASN A 20 -11.73 -5.14 17.47
C ASN A 20 -12.99 -5.16 16.59
N PHE A 21 -13.98 -4.32 16.87
CA PHE A 21 -15.13 -4.14 15.98
C PHE A 21 -14.69 -3.65 14.61
N ARG A 22 -13.86 -2.63 14.57
CA ARG A 22 -13.39 -2.05 13.31
C ARG A 22 -12.44 -2.96 12.52
N ARG A 23 -11.75 -3.89 13.20
CA ARG A 23 -11.00 -4.97 12.55
C ARG A 23 -11.87 -6.04 11.92
N SER A 24 -13.06 -6.28 12.48
CA SER A 24 -13.98 -7.26 11.94
C SER A 24 -14.71 -6.78 10.68
N ILE A 25 -14.66 -5.49 10.37
CA ILE A 25 -15.31 -4.89 9.22
C ILE A 25 -14.25 -4.53 8.18
N ALA A 26 -14.36 -5.09 6.99
CA ALA A 26 -13.47 -4.77 5.88
C ALA A 26 -14.17 -3.91 4.84
N LEU A 27 -13.38 -3.12 4.14
CA LEU A 27 -13.76 -2.36 2.97
C LEU A 27 -13.03 -2.97 1.77
N ARG A 28 -13.77 -3.47 0.81
CA ARG A 28 -13.24 -3.96 -0.45
C ARG A 28 -13.20 -2.81 -1.44
N ILE A 29 -11.98 -2.36 -1.76
CA ILE A 29 -11.74 -1.25 -2.68
C ILE A 29 -11.41 -1.84 -4.05
N LYS A 30 -12.14 -1.38 -5.08
CA LYS A 30 -11.88 -1.71 -6.49
C LYS A 30 -11.18 -0.52 -7.11
N GLU A 31 -9.92 -0.69 -7.43
CA GLU A 31 -9.10 0.34 -8.06
C GLU A 31 -8.63 -0.13 -9.43
N THR A 32 -8.85 0.70 -10.45
CA THR A 32 -8.28 0.44 -11.77
C THR A 32 -6.92 1.10 -11.85
N LYS A 33 -5.87 0.28 -11.93
CA LYS A 33 -4.49 0.74 -12.05
C LYS A 33 -4.02 0.62 -13.49
N GLU A 34 -3.34 1.65 -13.96
CA GLU A 34 -2.59 1.59 -15.22
C GLU A 34 -1.20 1.02 -14.95
N VAL A 35 -0.86 0.00 -15.71
CA VAL A 35 0.38 -0.73 -15.51
C VAL A 35 1.11 -0.95 -16.82
N TYR A 36 2.44 -0.96 -16.73
CA TYR A 36 3.33 -1.36 -17.80
C TYR A 36 4.04 -2.65 -17.38
N GLU A 37 3.99 -3.64 -18.24
CA GLU A 37 4.59 -4.96 -17.99
C GLU A 37 5.29 -5.44 -19.25
N GLY A 38 6.47 -6.01 -19.08
CA GLY A 38 7.23 -6.56 -20.20
C GLY A 38 8.67 -6.92 -19.82
N GLU A 39 9.33 -7.60 -20.75
CA GLU A 39 10.77 -7.82 -20.72
C GLU A 39 11.49 -6.51 -21.09
N VAL A 40 12.48 -6.14 -20.29
CA VAL A 40 13.33 -4.96 -20.56
C VAL A 40 14.26 -5.26 -21.73
N THR A 41 14.07 -4.55 -22.84
CA THR A 41 14.93 -4.65 -24.01
C THR A 41 15.98 -3.56 -24.08
N GLU A 42 15.68 -2.40 -23.50
CA GLU A 42 16.56 -1.23 -23.47
C GLU A 42 16.37 -0.48 -22.15
N LEU A 43 17.45 0.02 -21.60
CA LEU A 43 17.44 0.83 -20.38
C LEU A 43 18.50 1.94 -20.53
N THR A 44 18.08 3.13 -20.97
CA THR A 44 18.98 4.24 -21.29
C THR A 44 18.61 5.48 -20.49
N PRO A 45 19.37 5.83 -19.42
CA PRO A 45 19.20 7.10 -18.74
C PRO A 45 19.73 8.24 -19.63
N VAL A 46 18.92 9.27 -19.82
CA VAL A 46 19.31 10.48 -20.54
C VAL A 46 19.76 11.52 -19.53
N GLU A 47 21.06 11.82 -19.55
CA GLU A 47 21.67 12.81 -18.69
C GLU A 47 21.58 14.21 -19.34
N THR A 48 21.28 15.21 -18.54
CA THR A 48 21.39 16.62 -18.91
C THR A 48 22.43 17.30 -18.04
N GLU A 49 23.23 18.16 -18.65
CA GLU A 49 24.14 19.05 -17.90
C GLU A 49 23.31 20.02 -17.06
N ALA A 50 23.65 20.14 -15.78
CA ALA A 50 22.99 21.11 -14.91
C ALA A 50 23.27 22.54 -15.47
N PRO A 51 22.27 23.44 -15.50
CA PRO A 51 22.47 24.79 -15.96
C PRO A 51 23.56 25.47 -15.12
N ALA A 52 24.49 26.12 -15.78
CA ALA A 52 25.62 26.84 -15.19
C ALA A 52 25.11 27.90 -14.20
N GLY A 53 25.14 27.59 -12.89
CA GLY A 53 24.69 28.50 -11.84
C GLY A 53 24.43 27.85 -10.48
N ALA A 54 24.39 26.54 -10.37
CA ALA A 54 24.28 25.85 -9.09
C ALA A 54 25.68 25.51 -8.56
N SER A 55 26.03 26.05 -7.42
CA SER A 55 27.32 25.90 -6.73
C SER A 55 27.74 24.44 -6.61
N VAL A 56 28.95 24.19 -7.14
CA VAL A 56 29.87 23.12 -6.69
C VAL A 56 29.26 21.74 -6.50
N GLY A 57 29.19 20.99 -7.59
CA GLY A 57 29.03 19.56 -7.60
C GLY A 57 28.91 19.09 -9.04
N LEU A 58 29.98 18.46 -9.59
CA LEU A 58 29.97 17.79 -10.90
C LEU A 58 28.99 16.59 -10.85
N GLY A 59 27.68 16.85 -10.76
CA GLY A 59 26.64 15.85 -10.80
C GLY A 59 25.86 15.97 -12.09
N LYS A 60 26.06 15.04 -13.02
CA LYS A 60 25.14 14.83 -14.12
C LYS A 60 23.79 14.41 -13.51
N THR A 61 22.74 15.17 -13.83
CA THR A 61 21.37 14.82 -13.40
C THR A 61 20.68 14.07 -14.52
N VAL A 62 20.05 12.95 -14.19
CA VAL A 62 19.22 12.19 -15.12
C VAL A 62 17.94 13.00 -15.36
N SER A 63 17.72 13.41 -16.59
CA SER A 63 16.54 14.16 -17.00
C SER A 63 15.33 13.25 -17.16
N HIS A 64 15.51 12.11 -17.79
CA HIS A 64 14.49 11.10 -18.02
C HIS A 64 15.15 9.77 -18.36
N LEU A 65 14.35 8.71 -18.25
CA LEU A 65 14.77 7.36 -18.59
C LEU A 65 14.00 6.89 -19.83
N ILE A 66 14.71 6.32 -20.80
CA ILE A 66 14.12 5.61 -21.91
C ILE A 66 14.21 4.11 -21.61
N ILE A 67 13.07 3.45 -21.56
CA ILE A 67 12.98 2.01 -21.35
C ILE A 67 12.20 1.35 -22.50
N GLY A 68 12.74 0.28 -23.05
CA GLY A 68 12.05 -0.59 -23.97
C GLY A 68 11.42 -1.77 -23.21
N LEU A 69 10.13 -2.00 -23.39
CA LEU A 69 9.43 -3.14 -22.84
C LEU A 69 8.83 -3.99 -23.96
N LYS A 70 9.08 -5.29 -23.90
CA LYS A 70 8.63 -6.27 -24.88
C LYS A 70 7.65 -7.27 -24.23
N THR A 71 6.58 -7.57 -24.95
CA THR A 71 5.63 -8.64 -24.64
C THR A 71 5.42 -9.52 -25.86
N ALA A 72 4.62 -10.58 -25.70
CA ALA A 72 4.26 -11.44 -26.83
C ALA A 72 3.51 -10.70 -27.97
N LYS A 73 2.86 -9.56 -27.67
CA LYS A 73 2.12 -8.75 -28.65
C LYS A 73 2.95 -7.68 -29.32
N GLY A 74 4.10 -7.32 -28.76
CA GLY A 74 4.98 -6.31 -29.36
C GLY A 74 5.89 -5.62 -28.36
N THR A 75 6.64 -4.67 -28.86
CA THR A 75 7.59 -3.86 -28.07
C THR A 75 7.12 -2.41 -28.04
N LYS A 76 7.24 -1.77 -26.89
CA LYS A 76 6.92 -0.36 -26.70
C LYS A 76 8.06 0.32 -25.96
N GLN A 77 8.46 1.48 -26.49
CA GLN A 77 9.45 2.33 -25.81
C GLN A 77 8.72 3.38 -24.99
N LEU A 78 9.13 3.58 -23.77
CA LEU A 78 8.53 4.49 -22.80
C LEU A 78 9.57 5.50 -22.33
N LYS A 79 9.12 6.73 -22.13
CA LYS A 79 9.88 7.78 -21.48
C LYS A 79 9.36 7.94 -20.06
N LEU A 80 10.21 7.67 -19.08
CA LEU A 80 9.86 7.65 -17.66
C LEU A 80 10.54 8.77 -16.89
N ASP A 81 9.91 9.15 -15.78
CA ASP A 81 10.45 10.11 -14.84
C ASP A 81 11.73 9.58 -14.17
N PRO A 82 12.71 10.44 -13.84
CA PRO A 82 13.95 10.02 -13.20
C PRO A 82 13.75 9.34 -11.84
N THR A 83 12.65 9.59 -11.11
CA THR A 83 12.35 8.93 -9.85
C THR A 83 12.11 7.42 -10.02
N ILE A 84 11.59 7.01 -11.17
CA ILE A 84 11.40 5.60 -11.51
C ILE A 84 12.75 4.91 -11.74
N TYR A 85 13.76 5.64 -12.22
CA TYR A 85 15.12 5.11 -12.37
C TYR A 85 15.72 4.65 -11.05
N GLU A 86 15.52 5.43 -9.98
CA GLU A 86 15.98 5.04 -8.64
C GLU A 86 15.27 3.73 -8.16
N SER A 87 13.99 3.60 -8.47
CA SER A 87 13.23 2.39 -8.15
C SER A 87 13.74 1.17 -8.92
N LEU A 88 14.07 1.34 -10.21
CA LEU A 88 14.67 0.28 -11.04
C LEU A 88 16.05 -0.15 -10.51
N GLN A 89 16.86 0.81 -10.06
CA GLN A 89 18.17 0.51 -9.46
C GLN A 89 18.04 -0.24 -8.13
N LYS A 90 17.08 0.12 -7.28
CA LYS A 90 16.81 -0.60 -6.02
C LYS A 90 16.44 -2.05 -6.26
N GLU A 91 15.60 -2.30 -7.27
CA GLU A 91 15.20 -3.64 -7.69
C GLU A 91 16.26 -4.38 -8.53
N LYS A 92 17.42 -3.72 -8.81
CA LYS A 92 18.54 -4.25 -9.62
C LYS A 92 18.08 -4.77 -10.99
N VAL A 93 17.18 -4.03 -11.62
CA VAL A 93 16.64 -4.38 -12.94
C VAL A 93 17.73 -4.23 -14.01
N SER A 94 17.82 -5.23 -14.87
CA SER A 94 18.71 -5.26 -16.03
C SER A 94 17.98 -5.66 -17.31
N VAL A 95 18.63 -5.46 -18.45
CA VAL A 95 18.07 -5.91 -19.74
C VAL A 95 17.90 -7.41 -19.73
N GLY A 96 16.73 -7.90 -20.16
CA GLY A 96 16.31 -9.28 -20.11
C GLY A 96 15.45 -9.64 -18.88
N ASP A 97 15.27 -8.74 -17.94
CA ASP A 97 14.36 -8.95 -16.82
C ASP A 97 12.91 -8.60 -17.21
N VAL A 98 11.98 -9.36 -16.66
CA VAL A 98 10.55 -9.04 -16.75
C VAL A 98 10.17 -8.19 -15.56
N ILE A 99 9.61 -7.01 -15.84
CA ILE A 99 9.23 -6.04 -14.83
C ILE A 99 7.77 -5.64 -14.93
N TYR A 100 7.29 -5.10 -13.84
CA TYR A 100 5.98 -4.50 -13.68
C TYR A 100 6.13 -3.10 -13.11
N ILE A 101 5.57 -2.11 -13.80
CA ILE A 101 5.59 -0.70 -13.38
C ILE A 101 4.15 -0.23 -13.21
N GLU A 102 3.83 0.33 -12.06
CA GLU A 102 2.56 0.97 -11.81
C GLU A 102 2.64 2.46 -12.19
N ALA A 103 1.84 2.88 -13.16
CA ALA A 103 1.93 4.22 -13.73
C ALA A 103 1.67 5.35 -12.70
N ASN A 104 0.70 5.13 -11.80
CA ASN A 104 0.26 6.16 -10.85
C ASN A 104 1.25 6.39 -9.70
N SER A 105 1.85 5.33 -9.20
CA SER A 105 2.76 5.38 -8.03
C SER A 105 4.24 5.40 -8.40
N GLY A 106 4.57 5.03 -9.64
CA GLY A 106 5.96 4.82 -10.07
C GLY A 106 6.61 3.59 -9.41
N ALA A 107 5.82 2.76 -8.75
CA ALA A 107 6.33 1.55 -8.12
C ALA A 107 6.77 0.54 -9.18
N VAL A 108 7.97 0.01 -9.00
CA VAL A 108 8.57 -1.01 -9.87
C VAL A 108 8.69 -2.31 -9.10
N LYS A 109 8.37 -3.42 -9.76
CA LYS A 109 8.61 -4.76 -9.25
C LYS A 109 9.31 -5.59 -10.31
N ARG A 110 10.45 -6.17 -9.96
CA ARG A 110 11.12 -7.19 -10.77
C ARG A 110 10.40 -8.51 -10.55
N MET A 111 9.89 -9.11 -11.64
CA MET A 111 9.17 -10.39 -11.60
C MET A 111 10.13 -11.58 -11.70
N GLY A 112 11.24 -11.39 -12.37
CA GLY A 112 12.27 -12.38 -12.63
C GLY A 112 12.96 -12.11 -13.95
N ARG A 113 13.87 -13.01 -14.36
CA ARG A 113 14.52 -12.95 -15.66
C ARG A 113 13.65 -13.62 -16.71
N SER A 114 13.66 -13.10 -17.93
CA SER A 114 12.92 -13.74 -19.02
C SER A 114 13.44 -15.15 -19.30
N ASP A 115 12.54 -16.11 -19.51
CA ASP A 115 12.85 -17.51 -19.83
C ASP A 115 13.66 -17.64 -21.14
N ALA A 116 13.62 -16.63 -22.01
CA ALA A 116 14.45 -16.57 -23.20
C ALA A 116 15.96 -16.52 -22.89
N PHE A 117 16.34 -16.14 -21.68
CA PHE A 117 17.73 -16.08 -21.21
C PHE A 117 18.10 -17.26 -20.31
N ALA A 118 17.20 -18.24 -20.13
CA ALA A 118 17.50 -19.44 -19.34
C ALA A 118 18.58 -20.27 -20.01
N THR A 119 19.65 -20.60 -19.28
CA THR A 119 20.73 -21.49 -19.72
C THR A 119 20.71 -22.78 -18.93
N GLU A 120 21.15 -23.90 -19.52
CA GLU A 120 21.17 -25.22 -18.86
C GLU A 120 22.10 -25.29 -17.62
N PHE A 121 22.97 -24.30 -17.45
CA PHE A 121 24.01 -24.28 -16.42
C PHE A 121 24.02 -22.99 -15.59
N ASP A 122 22.85 -22.48 -15.24
CA ASP A 122 22.77 -21.34 -14.31
C ASP A 122 23.16 -21.79 -12.90
N LEU A 123 24.28 -21.22 -12.43
CA LEU A 123 24.77 -21.43 -11.06
C LEU A 123 24.12 -20.46 -10.05
N GLU A 124 23.39 -19.46 -10.52
CA GLU A 124 22.67 -18.51 -9.70
C GLU A 124 21.20 -18.94 -9.61
N ALA A 125 20.63 -18.86 -8.41
CA ALA A 125 19.22 -19.15 -8.18
C ALA A 125 18.35 -17.97 -8.67
N GLU A 126 18.32 -17.73 -9.98
CA GLU A 126 17.43 -16.74 -10.59
C GLU A 126 16.04 -17.34 -10.86
N GLU A 127 15.01 -16.52 -10.63
CA GLU A 127 13.66 -16.89 -10.97
C GLU A 127 13.39 -16.54 -12.43
N TYR A 128 13.12 -17.57 -13.26
CA TYR A 128 12.77 -17.39 -14.66
C TYR A 128 11.26 -17.31 -14.83
N VAL A 129 10.82 -16.30 -15.57
CA VAL A 129 9.41 -16.05 -15.83
C VAL A 129 9.14 -15.96 -17.33
N PRO A 130 7.98 -16.45 -17.80
CA PRO A 130 7.62 -16.38 -19.21
C PRO A 130 7.35 -14.94 -19.63
N LEU A 131 7.57 -14.68 -20.93
CA LEU A 131 7.26 -13.39 -21.53
C LEU A 131 5.77 -13.06 -21.34
N PRO A 132 5.41 -11.88 -20.84
CA PRO A 132 4.02 -11.47 -20.67
C PRO A 132 3.22 -11.53 -21.99
N LYS A 133 2.03 -12.11 -21.94
CA LYS A 133 1.19 -12.34 -23.12
C LYS A 133 0.33 -11.15 -23.54
N GLY A 134 0.13 -10.16 -22.67
CA GLY A 134 -0.71 -8.99 -22.89
C GLY A 134 -0.01 -7.86 -23.64
N ASP A 135 -0.69 -6.73 -23.76
CA ASP A 135 -0.08 -5.49 -24.20
C ASP A 135 0.89 -4.97 -23.13
N VAL A 136 1.90 -4.19 -23.54
CA VAL A 136 2.84 -3.56 -22.61
C VAL A 136 2.12 -2.64 -21.63
N HIS A 137 1.19 -1.82 -22.13
CA HIS A 137 0.33 -0.96 -21.32
C HIS A 137 -1.05 -1.59 -21.19
N LYS A 138 -1.49 -1.78 -19.96
CA LYS A 138 -2.81 -2.34 -19.68
C LYS A 138 -3.42 -1.74 -18.42
N ARG A 139 -4.73 -1.76 -18.36
CA ARG A 139 -5.48 -1.44 -17.14
C ARG A 139 -5.75 -2.73 -16.39
N LYS A 140 -5.38 -2.76 -15.14
CA LYS A 140 -5.61 -3.90 -14.24
C LYS A 140 -6.51 -3.46 -13.10
N GLU A 141 -7.61 -4.16 -12.91
CA GLU A 141 -8.39 -4.04 -11.69
C GLU A 141 -7.66 -4.71 -10.54
N VAL A 142 -7.41 -3.94 -9.49
CA VAL A 142 -6.85 -4.43 -8.24
C VAL A 142 -7.94 -4.34 -7.19
N ILE A 143 -8.27 -5.48 -6.61
CA ILE A 143 -9.20 -5.57 -5.47
C ILE A 143 -8.35 -5.67 -4.22
N GLN A 144 -8.54 -4.73 -3.31
CA GLN A 144 -7.83 -4.69 -2.05
C GLN A 144 -8.84 -4.64 -0.89
N ASP A 145 -8.72 -5.58 0.05
CA ASP A 145 -9.50 -5.59 1.26
C ASP A 145 -8.70 -4.91 2.38
N VAL A 146 -9.26 -3.86 2.98
CA VAL A 146 -8.65 -3.08 4.05
C VAL A 146 -9.64 -3.00 5.20
N THR A 147 -9.21 -3.25 6.44
CA THR A 147 -10.11 -3.12 7.59
C THR A 147 -10.31 -1.65 7.96
N LEU A 148 -11.44 -1.33 8.60
CA LEU A 148 -11.67 0.02 9.11
C LEU A 148 -10.63 0.42 10.15
N HIS A 149 -10.09 -0.54 10.92
CA HIS A 149 -9.00 -0.29 11.87
C HIS A 149 -7.69 0.08 11.17
N ASP A 150 -7.38 -0.55 10.02
CA ASP A 150 -6.19 -0.20 9.24
C ASP A 150 -6.28 1.23 8.70
N LEU A 151 -7.47 1.64 8.25
CA LEU A 151 -7.73 3.03 7.83
C LEU A 151 -7.57 4.02 8.99
N ASP A 152 -8.09 3.69 10.17
CA ASP A 152 -7.94 4.51 11.37
C ASP A 152 -6.46 4.65 11.74
N SER A 153 -5.72 3.55 11.75
CA SER A 153 -4.30 3.51 12.13
C SER A 153 -3.42 4.24 11.13
N ALA A 154 -3.70 4.13 9.84
CA ALA A 154 -2.97 4.84 8.80
C ALA A 154 -3.15 6.37 8.90
N ASN A 155 -4.37 6.82 9.24
CA ASN A 155 -4.69 8.24 9.37
C ASN A 155 -4.37 8.84 10.76
N ALA A 156 -4.22 8.00 11.79
CA ALA A 156 -3.85 8.44 13.13
C ALA A 156 -2.36 8.78 13.26
N ARG A 157 -1.52 8.28 12.34
CA ARG A 157 -0.09 8.66 12.32
C ARG A 157 -0.01 10.13 11.90
N PRO A 158 0.62 11.00 12.70
CA PRO A 158 0.90 12.36 12.25
C PRO A 158 1.74 12.23 10.97
N GLN A 159 1.24 12.77 9.87
CA GLN A 159 2.03 12.93 8.64
C GLN A 159 3.16 13.89 9.00
N GLY A 160 4.31 13.30 9.38
CA GLY A 160 5.39 13.99 10.03
C GLY A 160 5.95 15.08 9.16
N GLY A 161 6.05 16.27 9.71
CA GLY A 161 7.05 17.21 9.30
C GLY A 161 8.44 16.56 9.45
N GLN A 162 9.34 16.89 8.54
CA GLN A 162 10.75 16.44 8.53
C GLN A 162 11.56 17.09 9.68
N ASP A 163 11.01 17.17 10.89
CA ASP A 163 11.68 17.69 12.05
C ASP A 163 12.49 16.60 12.74
N ILE A 164 13.73 16.93 13.07
CA ILE A 164 14.69 16.09 13.82
C ILE A 164 14.06 15.50 15.11
N LEU A 165 13.11 16.20 15.72
CA LEU A 165 12.31 15.74 16.86
C LEU A 165 11.40 14.56 16.52
N SER A 166 10.89 14.45 15.29
CA SER A 166 10.07 13.31 14.87
C SER A 166 10.92 12.06 14.62
N MET A 167 12.18 12.22 14.21
CA MET A 167 13.13 11.11 14.09
C MET A 167 13.55 10.55 15.46
N MET A 168 13.70 11.40 16.47
CA MET A 168 13.95 10.95 17.84
C MET A 168 12.73 10.25 18.47
N GLY A 169 11.52 10.65 18.08
CA GLY A 169 10.29 9.99 18.50
C GLY A 169 10.11 8.57 17.94
N GLN A 170 10.74 8.25 16.80
CA GLN A 170 10.73 6.91 16.22
C GLN A 170 11.68 5.93 16.93
N LEU A 171 12.68 6.43 17.65
CA LEU A 171 13.61 5.61 18.45
C LEU A 171 13.05 5.26 19.83
N MET A 172 12.07 6.00 20.32
CA MET A 172 11.30 5.62 21.50
C MET A 172 10.12 4.75 21.02
N LYS A 173 9.90 3.59 21.67
CA LYS A 173 8.82 2.62 21.40
C LYS A 173 7.56 3.34 20.93
N PRO A 174 6.95 2.92 19.79
CA PRO A 174 5.77 3.58 19.25
C PRO A 174 4.66 3.52 20.31
N LYS A 175 4.43 4.65 20.98
CA LYS A 175 3.31 4.81 21.87
C LYS A 175 2.07 4.63 21.00
N LYS A 176 1.21 3.66 21.30
CA LYS A 176 -0.05 3.49 20.58
C LYS A 176 -0.77 4.82 20.57
N THR A 177 -0.94 5.41 19.39
CA THR A 177 -1.60 6.70 19.24
C THR A 177 -3.09 6.49 19.48
N GLU A 178 -3.66 7.18 20.44
CA GLU A 178 -5.09 7.08 20.73
C GLU A 178 -5.88 7.65 19.55
N ILE A 179 -6.73 6.83 18.93
CA ILE A 179 -7.54 7.22 17.80
C ILE A 179 -8.78 7.95 18.31
N THR A 180 -8.90 9.24 17.98
CA THR A 180 -10.00 10.05 18.46
C THR A 180 -11.32 9.69 17.75
N GLU A 181 -12.46 9.82 18.46
CA GLU A 181 -13.80 9.62 17.86
C GLU A 181 -14.06 10.58 16.69
N LYS A 182 -13.48 11.79 16.73
CA LYS A 182 -13.58 12.76 15.64
C LYS A 182 -12.95 12.21 14.35
N LEU A 183 -11.75 11.64 14.45
CA LEU A 183 -11.06 11.03 13.31
C LEU A 183 -11.88 9.88 12.72
N ARG A 184 -12.42 9.00 13.57
CA ARG A 184 -13.28 7.90 13.10
C ARG A 184 -14.53 8.38 12.38
N LYS A 185 -15.16 9.45 12.86
CA LYS A 185 -16.31 10.07 12.17
C LYS A 185 -15.94 10.59 10.79
N GLU A 186 -14.78 11.23 10.65
CA GLU A 186 -14.30 11.70 9.35
C GLU A 186 -13.98 10.53 8.41
N ILE A 187 -13.33 9.49 8.90
CA ILE A 187 -13.06 8.27 8.11
C ILE A 187 -14.37 7.62 7.67
N ASN A 188 -15.36 7.49 8.55
CA ASN A 188 -16.65 6.93 8.20
C ASN A 188 -17.36 7.74 7.11
N LYS A 189 -17.25 9.07 7.11
CA LYS A 189 -17.80 9.92 6.03
C LYS A 189 -17.13 9.63 4.69
N VAL A 190 -15.79 9.50 4.68
CA VAL A 190 -15.04 9.17 3.47
C VAL A 190 -15.38 7.77 2.97
N VAL A 191 -15.50 6.79 3.87
CA VAL A 191 -15.90 5.42 3.54
C VAL A 191 -17.29 5.39 2.93
N ASN A 192 -18.26 6.08 3.53
CA ASN A 192 -19.62 6.15 2.98
C ASN A 192 -19.64 6.77 1.58
N LYS A 193 -18.85 7.83 1.37
CA LYS A 193 -18.72 8.43 0.05
C LYS A 193 -18.19 7.44 -0.99
N TYR A 194 -17.17 6.65 -0.66
CA TYR A 194 -16.62 5.63 -1.57
C TYR A 194 -17.61 4.50 -1.86
N ILE A 195 -18.45 4.13 -0.88
CA ILE A 195 -19.52 3.16 -1.07
C ILE A 195 -20.60 3.73 -2.00
N ASP A 196 -21.02 4.98 -1.78
CA ASP A 196 -22.03 5.66 -2.60
C ASP A 196 -21.55 5.85 -4.06
N GLU A 197 -20.27 6.09 -4.27
CA GLU A 197 -19.63 6.19 -5.57
C GLU A 197 -19.39 4.82 -6.25
N GLY A 198 -19.64 3.71 -5.55
CA GLY A 198 -19.44 2.36 -6.08
C GLY A 198 -17.96 1.93 -6.21
N ILE A 199 -17.04 2.72 -5.66
CA ILE A 199 -15.59 2.44 -5.66
C ILE A 199 -15.24 1.39 -4.61
N ALA A 200 -16.00 1.36 -3.52
CA ALA A 200 -15.78 0.44 -2.41
C ALA A 200 -17.06 -0.28 -2.01
N GLU A 201 -16.89 -1.48 -1.48
CA GLU A 201 -17.96 -2.33 -0.97
C GLU A 201 -17.66 -2.71 0.47
N LEU A 202 -18.64 -2.60 1.36
CA LEU A 202 -18.50 -3.03 2.74
C LEU A 202 -18.58 -4.55 2.83
N VAL A 203 -17.56 -5.16 3.41
CA VAL A 203 -17.52 -6.61 3.67
C VAL A 203 -17.69 -6.82 5.17
N PRO A 204 -18.87 -7.28 5.60
CA PRO A 204 -19.11 -7.56 7.01
C PRO A 204 -18.29 -8.76 7.47
N GLY A 205 -17.80 -8.71 8.69
CA GLY A 205 -17.11 -9.81 9.33
C GLY A 205 -17.78 -10.24 10.61
N VAL A 206 -17.12 -11.09 11.37
CA VAL A 206 -17.60 -11.61 12.64
C VAL A 206 -16.59 -11.28 13.73
N LEU A 207 -17.04 -10.66 14.80
CA LEU A 207 -16.27 -10.49 16.02
C LEU A 207 -16.65 -11.61 17.01
N PHE A 208 -15.71 -12.51 17.25
CA PHE A 208 -15.85 -13.53 18.29
C PHE A 208 -15.16 -13.07 19.57
N ILE A 209 -15.88 -13.10 20.67
CA ILE A 209 -15.38 -12.75 22.00
C ILE A 209 -15.45 -14.00 22.88
N ASP A 210 -14.29 -14.56 23.20
CA ASP A 210 -14.17 -15.67 24.16
C ASP A 210 -14.10 -15.13 25.58
N GLU A 211 -14.44 -15.95 26.54
CA GLU A 211 -14.45 -15.59 27.97
C GLU A 211 -15.23 -14.30 28.27
N VAL A 212 -16.39 -14.14 27.68
CA VAL A 212 -17.23 -12.94 27.80
C VAL A 212 -17.57 -12.58 29.25
N HIS A 213 -17.58 -13.58 30.16
CA HIS A 213 -17.80 -13.38 31.59
C HIS A 213 -16.71 -12.52 32.28
N MET A 214 -15.55 -12.36 31.63
CA MET A 214 -14.47 -11.48 32.12
C MET A 214 -14.76 -9.99 31.86
N LEU A 215 -15.72 -9.67 30.99
CA LEU A 215 -16.10 -8.29 30.72
C LEU A 215 -16.90 -7.68 31.87
N ASP A 216 -16.66 -6.41 32.17
CA ASP A 216 -17.40 -5.64 33.15
C ASP A 216 -18.64 -4.95 32.58
N ILE A 217 -19.47 -4.37 33.45
CA ILE A 217 -20.70 -3.69 33.06
C ILE A 217 -20.48 -2.52 32.08
N GLN A 218 -19.33 -1.87 32.13
CA GLN A 218 -18.99 -0.79 31.21
C GLN A 218 -18.77 -1.33 29.79
N CYS A 219 -18.10 -2.47 29.68
CA CYS A 219 -17.91 -3.16 28.40
C CYS A 219 -19.24 -3.59 27.81
N PHE A 220 -20.14 -4.18 28.60
CA PHE A 220 -21.47 -4.57 28.13
C PHE A 220 -22.32 -3.37 27.70
N THR A 221 -22.31 -2.30 28.46
CA THR A 221 -23.01 -1.06 28.07
C THR A 221 -22.48 -0.52 26.74
N TYR A 222 -21.18 -0.58 26.55
CA TYR A 222 -20.55 -0.18 25.29
C TYR A 222 -20.95 -1.10 24.14
N LEU A 223 -20.95 -2.42 24.33
CA LEU A 223 -21.36 -3.40 23.31
C LEU A 223 -22.80 -3.15 22.86
N HIS A 224 -23.74 -2.93 23.80
CA HIS A 224 -25.13 -2.59 23.46
C HIS A 224 -25.21 -1.35 22.59
N ARG A 225 -24.47 -0.28 22.95
CA ARG A 225 -24.43 0.96 22.16
C ARG A 225 -23.79 0.75 20.79
N ALA A 226 -22.76 -0.09 20.69
CA ALA A 226 -22.10 -0.39 19.45
C ALA A 226 -23.02 -1.11 18.45
N LEU A 227 -23.88 -2.03 18.95
CA LEU A 227 -24.87 -2.75 18.14
C LEU A 227 -25.96 -1.81 17.55
N GLU A 228 -26.18 -0.66 18.17
CA GLU A 228 -27.11 0.36 17.66
C GLU A 228 -26.45 1.30 16.63
N SER A 229 -25.13 1.27 16.52
CA SER A 229 -24.39 2.13 15.60
C SER A 229 -24.49 1.62 14.16
N ARG A 230 -24.44 2.54 13.20
CA ARG A 230 -24.51 2.22 11.77
C ARG A 230 -23.27 2.75 11.07
N ILE A 231 -22.74 1.96 10.15
CA ILE A 231 -21.74 2.38 9.18
C ILE A 231 -22.36 2.17 7.81
N GLY A 232 -22.64 3.28 7.11
CA GLY A 232 -23.43 3.23 5.89
C GLY A 232 -24.86 2.76 6.16
N ASN A 233 -25.38 1.88 5.31
CA ASN A 233 -26.69 1.25 5.48
C ASN A 233 -26.60 -0.07 6.26
N VAL A 234 -25.45 -0.45 6.77
CA VAL A 234 -25.23 -1.69 7.52
C VAL A 234 -25.29 -1.42 9.02
N GLN A 235 -26.12 -2.14 9.72
CA GLN A 235 -26.16 -2.17 11.18
C GLN A 235 -25.03 -3.08 11.65
N LEU A 236 -24.23 -2.62 12.62
CA LEU A 236 -23.15 -3.39 13.23
C LEU A 236 -23.69 -4.57 14.02
#